data_b5bfa9ab865d6e0da2855cd0170f462e
#
_entry.id   b5bfa9ab865d6e0da2855cd0170f462e
#
_cell.length_a   1.000
_cell.length_b   1.000
_cell.length_c   1.000
_cell.angle_alpha   90.00
_cell.angle_beta   90.00
_cell.angle_gamma   90.00
#
_symmetry.space_group_name_H-M   'P 1'
#
loop_
_entity.id
_entity.type
_entity.pdbx_description
1 polymer ?
#
loop_
_entity_poly.entity_id
_entity_poly.type
_entity_poly.pdbx_seq_one_letter_code
_entity_poly.pdbx_strand_id
1 'polypeptide(L)'
;MRDNLPRLRDPESGPAEFEDLVGLMARMTGDEKHSEAATSTMDALWVLYDRVLRVDPAMREDRDRFYLSKGHGPQAYYAVLCAKGFFQPELFDMFGAFRSPLGYHPDRTLVPGVEISSGSLGHGLPLAVGTALGLRARGLTDSRVWVLLGDGEFDEGSNHEAVAYAARAGLDRLNAVVVDNHSATQGWPGGLETRFAAEGWAIQRVDGRDHDTLEKAFTAPHPGRPGLVVADVGAAADR
;
A
#
# COMPACT_ATOMS: atom_id res chain seq x y z
N MET A 1 -15.11 -4.03 -26.24
CA MET A 1 -15.22 -3.34 -24.95
C MET A 1 -13.85 -2.96 -24.39
N ARG A 2 -12.94 -2.50 -25.25
CA ARG A 2 -11.57 -2.08 -24.85
C ARG A 2 -11.28 -0.59 -25.14
N ASP A 3 -12.28 0.18 -25.57
CA ASP A 3 -12.08 1.54 -26.12
C ASP A 3 -12.35 2.67 -25.11
N ASN A 4 -12.48 2.38 -23.81
CA ASN A 4 -12.68 3.39 -22.75
C ASN A 4 -11.61 3.31 -21.66
N LEU A 5 -10.35 3.05 -22.02
CA LEU A 5 -9.26 3.29 -21.07
C LEU A 5 -9.10 4.81 -20.93
N PRO A 6 -9.07 5.32 -19.67
CA PRO A 6 -8.86 6.76 -19.45
C PRO A 6 -7.53 7.19 -20.06
N ARG A 7 -7.52 8.36 -20.70
CA ARG A 7 -6.29 8.93 -21.26
C ARG A 7 -5.32 9.23 -20.12
N LEU A 8 -4.06 8.94 -20.32
CA LEU A 8 -2.99 9.32 -19.41
C LEU A 8 -3.01 10.83 -19.14
N ARG A 9 -2.60 11.27 -17.95
CA ARG A 9 -2.51 12.68 -17.55
C ARG A 9 -1.81 13.51 -18.65
N ASP A 10 -2.26 14.76 -18.83
CA ASP A 10 -1.68 15.67 -19.81
C ASP A 10 -0.18 15.85 -19.54
N PRO A 11 0.70 15.62 -20.52
CA PRO A 11 2.15 15.77 -20.35
C PRO A 11 2.59 17.20 -19.99
N GLU A 12 1.74 18.20 -20.21
CA GLU A 12 2.03 19.61 -19.90
C GLU A 12 1.82 19.97 -18.42
N SER A 13 1.08 19.17 -17.64
CA SER A 13 1.06 19.32 -16.18
C SER A 13 2.35 18.74 -15.60
N GLY A 14 3.17 19.55 -14.97
CA GLY A 14 4.40 19.14 -14.27
C GLY A 14 4.20 17.93 -13.34
N PRO A 15 5.28 17.37 -12.75
CA PRO A 15 5.16 16.27 -11.81
C PRO A 15 4.21 16.68 -10.66
N ALA A 16 3.33 15.76 -10.25
CA ALA A 16 2.47 16.01 -9.10
C ALA A 16 3.29 16.03 -7.83
N GLU A 17 2.88 16.85 -6.87
CA GLU A 17 3.47 16.98 -5.54
C GLU A 17 2.55 16.36 -4.49
N PHE A 18 3.06 16.16 -3.27
CA PHE A 18 2.28 15.55 -2.18
C PHE A 18 1.03 16.35 -1.85
N GLU A 19 1.14 17.68 -1.88
CA GLU A 19 0.05 18.62 -1.59
C GLU A 19 -1.13 18.49 -2.53
N ASP A 20 -0.89 18.04 -3.77
CA ASP A 20 -1.95 17.80 -4.77
C ASP A 20 -2.91 16.68 -4.33
N LEU A 21 -2.44 15.72 -3.52
CA LEU A 21 -3.24 14.57 -3.11
C LEU A 21 -4.51 14.98 -2.37
N VAL A 22 -4.43 15.98 -1.50
CA VAL A 22 -5.59 16.48 -0.75
C VAL A 22 -6.67 16.99 -1.70
N GLY A 23 -6.26 17.75 -2.72
CA GLY A 23 -7.17 18.25 -3.75
C GLY A 23 -7.80 17.13 -4.59
N LEU A 24 -7.03 16.10 -4.93
CA LEU A 24 -7.52 14.92 -5.65
C LEU A 24 -8.50 14.12 -4.79
N MET A 25 -8.18 13.89 -3.52
CA MET A 25 -9.06 13.19 -2.58
C MET A 25 -10.37 13.93 -2.36
N ALA A 26 -10.35 15.28 -2.30
CA ALA A 26 -11.54 16.10 -2.11
C ALA A 26 -12.57 15.97 -3.25
N ARG A 27 -12.17 15.47 -4.42
CA ARG A 27 -13.10 15.19 -5.53
C ARG A 27 -13.92 13.91 -5.31
N MET A 28 -13.43 12.99 -4.48
CA MET A 28 -14.11 11.73 -4.14
C MET A 28 -15.13 11.99 -3.05
N THR A 29 -16.35 12.36 -3.46
CA THR A 29 -17.48 12.63 -2.56
C THR A 29 -18.35 11.39 -2.39
N GLY A 30 -19.12 11.33 -1.28
CA GLY A 30 -20.07 10.25 -1.01
C GLY A 30 -20.07 9.85 0.46
N ASP A 31 -20.79 8.76 0.77
CA ASP A 31 -20.96 8.24 2.14
C ASP A 31 -19.75 7.38 2.61
N GLU A 32 -18.54 7.70 2.19
CA GLU A 32 -17.34 6.98 2.63
C GLU A 32 -17.09 7.17 4.13
N LYS A 33 -17.22 6.09 4.87
CA LYS A 33 -17.12 6.09 6.33
C LYS A 33 -15.68 5.92 6.85
N HIS A 34 -14.74 5.69 5.96
CA HIS A 34 -13.36 5.37 6.30
C HIS A 34 -12.37 6.46 5.86
N SER A 35 -12.81 7.71 5.75
CA SER A 35 -11.98 8.83 5.30
C SER A 35 -10.72 9.03 6.15
N GLU A 36 -10.83 8.90 7.47
CA GLU A 36 -9.68 8.94 8.38
C GLU A 36 -8.70 7.80 8.11
N ALA A 37 -9.23 6.62 7.83
CA ALA A 37 -8.41 5.48 7.45
C ALA A 37 -7.66 5.72 6.12
N ALA A 38 -8.24 6.49 5.19
CA ALA A 38 -7.60 6.86 3.94
C ALA A 38 -6.44 7.84 4.18
N THR A 39 -6.68 8.89 4.97
CA THR A 39 -5.66 9.91 5.24
C THR A 39 -4.46 9.37 6.03
N SER A 40 -4.66 8.36 6.89
CA SER A 40 -3.56 7.73 7.64
C SER A 40 -2.52 7.06 6.76
N THR A 41 -2.89 6.61 5.55
CA THR A 41 -1.98 5.90 4.64
C THR A 41 -1.29 6.80 3.63
N MET A 42 -1.68 8.08 3.53
CA MET A 42 -1.31 8.97 2.43
C MET A 42 0.20 9.19 2.34
N ASP A 43 0.86 9.49 3.45
CA ASP A 43 2.31 9.73 3.49
C ASP A 43 3.12 8.49 3.07
N ALA A 44 2.79 7.34 3.66
CA ALA A 44 3.46 6.08 3.32
C ALA A 44 3.26 5.69 1.85
N LEU A 45 2.05 5.84 1.31
CA LEU A 45 1.74 5.58 -0.09
C LEU A 45 2.50 6.54 -1.01
N TRP A 46 2.53 7.82 -0.65
CA TRP A 46 3.26 8.83 -1.44
C TRP A 46 4.75 8.49 -1.52
N VAL A 47 5.40 8.32 -0.36
CA VAL A 47 6.84 8.01 -0.32
C VAL A 47 7.16 6.74 -1.09
N LEU A 48 6.32 5.69 -0.97
CA LEU A 48 6.51 4.46 -1.73
C LEU A 48 6.49 4.71 -3.24
N TYR A 49 5.45 5.39 -3.74
CA TYR A 49 5.25 5.58 -5.18
C TYR A 49 6.13 6.68 -5.79
N ASP A 50 6.53 7.67 -4.99
CA ASP A 50 7.35 8.78 -5.45
C ASP A 50 8.85 8.49 -5.43
N ARG A 51 9.33 7.80 -4.37
CA ARG A 51 10.76 7.69 -4.09
C ARG A 51 11.31 6.26 -4.09
N VAL A 52 10.47 5.24 -3.95
CA VAL A 52 10.93 3.88 -3.62
C VAL A 52 10.58 2.84 -4.68
N LEU A 53 9.33 2.78 -5.11
CA LEU A 53 8.85 1.74 -6.01
C LEU A 53 9.32 1.96 -7.45
N ARG A 54 9.76 0.89 -8.08
CA ARG A 54 10.02 0.84 -9.53
C ARG A 54 8.74 0.41 -10.25
N VAL A 55 7.78 1.31 -10.31
CA VAL A 55 6.49 1.11 -10.99
C VAL A 55 6.18 2.29 -11.88
N ASP A 56 5.51 2.03 -12.99
CA ASP A 56 5.01 3.04 -13.91
C ASP A 56 3.75 2.52 -14.62
N PRO A 57 2.99 3.39 -15.31
CA PRO A 57 1.78 2.98 -16.03
C PRO A 57 1.99 1.90 -17.09
N ALA A 58 3.23 1.71 -17.59
CA ALA A 58 3.53 0.65 -18.55
C ALA A 58 3.50 -0.76 -17.93
N MET A 59 3.47 -0.85 -16.58
CA MET A 59 3.33 -2.10 -15.84
C MET A 59 4.30 -3.20 -16.30
N ARG A 60 5.58 -2.85 -16.50
CA ARG A 60 6.61 -3.77 -16.97
C ARG A 60 6.73 -5.01 -16.08
N GLU A 61 7.18 -6.11 -16.65
CA GLU A 61 7.24 -7.39 -15.95
C GLU A 61 8.23 -7.41 -14.78
N ASP A 62 9.33 -6.70 -14.90
CA ASP A 62 10.41 -6.58 -13.91
C ASP A 62 10.18 -5.50 -12.84
N ARG A 63 8.99 -4.86 -12.86
CA ARG A 63 8.60 -3.85 -11.87
C ARG A 63 8.52 -4.43 -10.46
N ASP A 64 8.55 -3.57 -9.47
CA ASP A 64 8.11 -3.92 -8.12
C ASP A 64 6.59 -4.22 -8.10
N ARG A 65 6.10 -4.87 -7.08
CA ARG A 65 4.67 -5.15 -6.86
C ARG A 65 4.23 -4.44 -5.59
N PHE A 66 3.06 -3.81 -5.66
CA PHE A 66 2.47 -3.17 -4.50
C PHE A 66 1.06 -3.68 -4.24
N TYR A 67 0.81 -4.08 -3.00
CA TYR A 67 -0.48 -4.58 -2.54
C TYR A 67 -1.03 -3.71 -1.42
N LEU A 68 -2.19 -3.09 -1.65
CA LEU A 68 -2.94 -2.45 -0.58
C LEU A 68 -3.81 -3.54 0.09
N SER A 69 -3.35 -4.10 1.20
CA SER A 69 -4.10 -5.13 1.95
C SER A 69 -5.28 -4.52 2.68
N LYS A 70 -5.06 -3.41 3.38
CA LYS A 70 -6.09 -2.56 3.97
C LYS A 70 -6.89 -1.86 2.86
N GLY A 71 -7.86 -2.57 2.29
CA GLY A 71 -8.59 -2.11 1.11
C GLY A 71 -9.67 -1.05 1.37
N HIS A 72 -10.11 -0.86 2.62
CA HIS A 72 -11.06 0.17 2.99
C HIS A 72 -10.37 1.55 3.09
N GLY A 73 -11.08 2.62 2.74
CA GLY A 73 -10.50 3.95 2.65
C GLY A 73 -9.44 4.08 1.55
N PRO A 74 -9.74 3.69 0.28
CA PRO A 74 -8.77 3.63 -0.80
C PRO A 74 -8.45 4.99 -1.42
N GLN A 75 -9.03 6.08 -0.93
CA GLN A 75 -8.96 7.40 -1.56
C GLN A 75 -7.53 7.89 -1.72
N ALA A 76 -6.68 7.75 -0.68
CA ALA A 76 -5.27 8.11 -0.78
C ALA A 76 -4.54 7.27 -1.86
N TYR A 77 -4.86 5.98 -1.94
CA TYR A 77 -4.27 5.10 -2.96
C TYR A 77 -4.68 5.52 -4.37
N TYR A 78 -5.95 5.81 -4.59
CA TYR A 78 -6.42 6.31 -5.88
C TYR A 78 -5.81 7.67 -6.23
N ALA A 79 -5.69 8.58 -5.26
CA ALA A 79 -5.05 9.88 -5.46
C ALA A 79 -3.58 9.71 -5.89
N VAL A 80 -2.83 8.83 -5.24
CA VAL A 80 -1.44 8.53 -5.59
C VAL A 80 -1.33 7.90 -6.98
N LEU A 81 -2.17 6.91 -7.31
CA LEU A 81 -2.17 6.31 -8.65
C LEU A 81 -2.48 7.34 -9.75
N CYS A 82 -3.46 8.23 -9.51
CA CYS A 82 -3.76 9.33 -10.43
C CYS A 82 -2.57 10.28 -10.56
N ALA A 83 -1.98 10.72 -9.44
CA ALA A 83 -0.81 11.60 -9.42
C ALA A 83 0.38 11.00 -10.17
N LYS A 84 0.52 9.67 -10.16
CA LYS A 84 1.55 8.92 -10.91
C LYS A 84 1.14 8.54 -12.34
N GLY A 85 -0.01 9.04 -12.84
CA GLY A 85 -0.41 8.94 -14.23
C GLY A 85 -1.07 7.61 -14.63
N PHE A 86 -1.50 6.78 -13.68
CA PHE A 86 -2.18 5.52 -14.00
C PHE A 86 -3.58 5.75 -14.60
N PHE A 87 -4.26 6.82 -14.21
CA PHE A 87 -5.55 7.23 -14.79
C PHE A 87 -5.79 8.74 -14.60
N GLN A 88 -6.81 9.27 -15.25
CA GLN A 88 -7.12 10.69 -15.25
C GLN A 88 -8.00 11.10 -14.07
N PRO A 89 -7.86 12.33 -13.53
CA PRO A 89 -8.57 12.80 -12.34
C PRO A 89 -10.09 12.91 -12.51
N GLU A 90 -10.63 12.91 -13.74
CA GLU A 90 -12.07 12.92 -14.00
C GLU A 90 -12.79 11.67 -13.46
N LEU A 91 -12.06 10.57 -13.26
CA LEU A 91 -12.65 9.38 -12.68
C LEU A 91 -13.08 9.56 -11.22
N PHE A 92 -12.49 10.51 -10.50
CA PHE A 92 -12.87 10.81 -9.12
C PHE A 92 -14.31 11.31 -8.99
N ASP A 93 -14.81 12.03 -9.99
CA ASP A 93 -16.16 12.58 -9.97
C ASP A 93 -17.25 11.48 -9.97
N MET A 94 -16.83 10.24 -10.29
CA MET A 94 -17.68 9.05 -10.28
C MET A 94 -17.42 8.12 -9.09
N PHE A 95 -16.57 8.50 -8.12
CA PHE A 95 -16.22 7.64 -7.00
C PHE A 95 -17.46 7.07 -6.30
N GLY A 96 -17.49 5.74 -6.10
CA GLY A 96 -18.59 5.04 -5.47
C GLY A 96 -19.90 4.95 -6.28
N ALA A 97 -19.97 5.58 -7.46
CA ALA A 97 -21.17 5.52 -8.30
C ALA A 97 -21.31 4.14 -8.96
N PHE A 98 -22.56 3.77 -9.29
CA PHE A 98 -22.83 2.55 -10.04
C PHE A 98 -22.10 2.60 -11.40
N ARG A 99 -21.31 1.58 -11.72
CA ARG A 99 -20.41 1.48 -12.88
C ARG A 99 -19.13 2.31 -12.80
N SER A 100 -18.84 2.98 -11.70
CA SER A 100 -17.51 3.58 -11.51
C SER A 100 -16.45 2.48 -11.37
N PRO A 101 -15.26 2.63 -11.96
CA PRO A 101 -14.14 1.75 -11.63
C PRO A 101 -13.61 2.01 -10.22
N LEU A 102 -13.82 3.22 -9.67
CA LEU A 102 -13.37 3.61 -8.35
C LEU A 102 -14.45 3.33 -7.31
N GLY A 103 -14.38 2.16 -6.70
CA GLY A 103 -15.27 1.75 -5.60
C GLY A 103 -14.66 2.02 -4.22
N TYR A 104 -15.42 1.70 -3.17
CA TYR A 104 -14.98 1.80 -1.77
C TYR A 104 -13.87 0.79 -1.39
N HIS A 105 -13.55 -0.12 -2.28
CA HIS A 105 -12.41 -1.03 -2.23
C HIS A 105 -11.79 -1.10 -3.62
N PRO A 106 -10.44 -1.20 -3.73
CA PRO A 106 -9.79 -1.25 -5.03
C PRO A 106 -10.05 -2.60 -5.73
N ASP A 107 -10.29 -2.51 -7.03
CA ASP A 107 -10.48 -3.68 -7.90
C ASP A 107 -9.41 -3.70 -9.00
N ARG A 108 -8.60 -4.77 -9.02
CA ARG A 108 -7.51 -4.94 -9.98
C ARG A 108 -7.96 -5.09 -11.44
N THR A 109 -9.22 -5.44 -11.64
CA THR A 109 -9.77 -5.63 -12.98
C THR A 109 -10.32 -4.34 -13.58
N LEU A 110 -10.55 -3.33 -12.74
CA LEU A 110 -11.17 -2.07 -13.11
C LEU A 110 -10.22 -0.87 -13.02
N VAL A 111 -9.29 -0.88 -12.05
CA VAL A 111 -8.43 0.29 -11.78
C VAL A 111 -7.00 0.03 -12.23
N PRO A 112 -6.48 0.81 -13.21
CA PRO A 112 -5.09 0.69 -13.63
C PRO A 112 -4.13 0.93 -12.46
N GLY A 113 -3.08 0.10 -12.37
CA GLY A 113 -2.09 0.18 -11.28
C GLY A 113 -2.45 -0.58 -10.02
N VAL A 114 -3.70 -1.01 -9.85
CA VAL A 114 -4.10 -1.88 -8.73
C VAL A 114 -3.68 -3.31 -9.02
N GLU A 115 -2.90 -3.92 -8.12
CA GLU A 115 -2.34 -5.27 -8.30
C GLU A 115 -3.19 -6.37 -7.69
N ILE A 116 -3.96 -6.08 -6.64
CA ILE A 116 -4.94 -7.01 -6.04
C ILE A 116 -6.27 -6.30 -5.78
N SER A 117 -7.38 -7.01 -5.96
CA SER A 117 -8.65 -6.57 -5.40
C SER A 117 -8.64 -6.88 -3.91
N SER A 118 -8.79 -5.85 -3.07
CA SER A 118 -8.73 -5.98 -1.62
C SER A 118 -10.02 -5.51 -0.95
N GLY A 119 -10.13 -5.75 0.37
CA GLY A 119 -11.34 -5.48 1.15
C GLY A 119 -11.55 -6.54 2.25
N SER A 120 -11.10 -7.77 2.01
CA SER A 120 -11.03 -8.78 3.07
C SER A 120 -9.70 -8.66 3.77
N LEU A 121 -9.71 -8.15 5.01
CA LEU A 121 -8.50 -8.00 5.82
C LEU A 121 -7.76 -9.33 6.00
N GLY A 122 -6.45 -9.28 6.13
CA GLY A 122 -5.59 -10.45 6.30
C GLY A 122 -5.19 -11.16 5.00
N HIS A 123 -5.69 -10.75 3.84
CA HIS A 123 -5.40 -11.44 2.57
C HIS A 123 -4.15 -10.90 1.84
N GLY A 124 -3.84 -9.61 1.98
CA GLY A 124 -2.76 -9.00 1.19
C GLY A 124 -1.38 -9.56 1.50
N LEU A 125 -1.05 -9.79 2.77
CA LEU A 125 0.27 -10.32 3.15
C LEU A 125 0.50 -11.76 2.66
N PRO A 126 -0.42 -12.72 2.82
CA PRO A 126 -0.30 -14.05 2.21
C PRO A 126 -0.15 -14.01 0.68
N LEU A 127 -0.90 -13.15 -0.01
CA LEU A 127 -0.77 -12.97 -1.46
C LEU A 127 0.59 -12.39 -1.84
N ALA A 128 1.12 -11.44 -1.07
CA ALA A 128 2.45 -10.89 -1.26
C ALA A 128 3.55 -11.95 -1.08
N VAL A 129 3.41 -12.84 -0.09
CA VAL A 129 4.28 -14.01 0.10
C VAL A 129 4.27 -14.91 -1.14
N GLY A 130 3.09 -15.26 -1.63
CA GLY A 130 2.95 -16.08 -2.85
C GLY A 130 3.58 -15.42 -4.07
N THR A 131 3.42 -14.10 -4.20
CA THR A 131 4.03 -13.33 -5.29
C THR A 131 5.54 -13.29 -5.20
N ALA A 132 6.10 -13.05 -4.01
CA ALA A 132 7.55 -13.07 -3.80
C ALA A 132 8.17 -14.42 -4.16
N LEU A 133 7.50 -15.52 -3.80
CA LEU A 133 7.89 -16.88 -4.22
C LEU A 133 7.83 -17.04 -5.73
N GLY A 134 6.74 -16.57 -6.36
CA GLY A 134 6.56 -16.65 -7.80
C GLY A 134 7.60 -15.85 -8.59
N LEU A 135 7.93 -14.64 -8.15
CA LEU A 135 8.98 -13.80 -8.75
C LEU A 135 10.36 -14.49 -8.64
N ARG A 136 10.69 -15.02 -7.46
CA ARG A 136 11.91 -15.78 -7.23
C ARG A 136 12.00 -17.01 -8.13
N ALA A 137 10.91 -17.78 -8.26
CA ALA A 137 10.86 -18.95 -9.12
C ALA A 137 11.02 -18.62 -10.62
N ARG A 138 10.63 -17.43 -11.04
CA ARG A 138 10.78 -16.90 -12.40
C ARG A 138 12.13 -16.23 -12.66
N GLY A 139 13.02 -16.16 -11.66
CA GLY A 139 14.31 -15.49 -11.79
C GLY A 139 14.24 -13.95 -11.75
N LEU A 140 13.09 -13.36 -11.39
CA LEU A 140 12.89 -11.91 -11.23
C LEU A 140 13.35 -11.47 -9.83
N THR A 141 14.60 -11.70 -9.50
CA THR A 141 15.17 -11.56 -8.15
C THR A 141 15.35 -10.10 -7.70
N ASP A 142 15.34 -9.16 -8.64
CA ASP A 142 15.45 -7.73 -8.34
C ASP A 142 14.10 -7.06 -8.07
N SER A 143 12.99 -7.71 -8.44
CA SER A 143 11.64 -7.22 -8.18
C SER A 143 11.27 -7.39 -6.72
N ARG A 144 10.88 -6.30 -6.07
CA ARG A 144 10.43 -6.29 -4.68
C ARG A 144 8.92 -6.44 -4.62
N VAL A 145 8.43 -7.00 -3.52
CA VAL A 145 7.00 -7.03 -3.21
C VAL A 145 6.76 -6.20 -1.97
N TRP A 146 5.85 -5.27 -2.07
CA TRP A 146 5.43 -4.37 -1.00
C TRP A 146 3.97 -4.62 -0.67
N VAL A 147 3.65 -4.65 0.62
CA VAL A 147 2.27 -4.78 1.08
C VAL A 147 2.04 -3.79 2.20
N LEU A 148 0.97 -2.98 2.06
CA LEU A 148 0.55 -2.03 3.08
C LEU A 148 -0.67 -2.58 3.82
N LEU A 149 -0.55 -2.60 5.15
CA LEU A 149 -1.54 -3.12 6.08
C LEU A 149 -1.91 -2.01 7.10
N GLY A 150 -3.07 -2.15 7.72
CA GLY A 150 -3.41 -1.40 8.93
C GLY A 150 -3.07 -2.18 10.20
N ASP A 151 -2.93 -1.48 11.33
CA ASP A 151 -2.65 -2.08 12.64
C ASP A 151 -3.71 -3.10 13.07
N GLY A 152 -5.00 -2.75 12.95
CA GLY A 152 -6.11 -3.65 13.29
C GLY A 152 -6.25 -4.86 12.37
N GLU A 153 -5.66 -4.84 11.18
CA GLU A 153 -5.67 -5.98 10.26
C GLU A 153 -4.87 -7.18 10.81
N PHE A 154 -3.99 -6.95 11.78
CA PHE A 154 -3.21 -8.02 12.42
C PHE A 154 -4.01 -8.90 13.38
N ASP A 155 -5.27 -8.59 13.63
CA ASP A 155 -6.19 -9.52 14.32
C ASP A 155 -6.58 -10.71 13.41
N GLU A 156 -6.32 -10.64 12.10
CA GLU A 156 -6.56 -11.72 11.15
C GLU A 156 -5.46 -12.79 11.19
N GLY A 157 -5.85 -14.04 11.46
CA GLY A 157 -4.92 -15.17 11.66
C GLY A 157 -4.02 -15.46 10.47
N SER A 158 -4.49 -15.23 9.24
CA SER A 158 -3.72 -15.44 8.02
C SER A 158 -2.46 -14.59 7.93
N ASN A 159 -2.44 -13.40 8.54
CA ASN A 159 -1.25 -12.57 8.63
C ASN A 159 -0.15 -13.26 9.45
N HIS A 160 -0.50 -13.92 10.56
CA HIS A 160 0.48 -14.61 11.41
C HIS A 160 1.11 -15.80 10.70
N GLU A 161 0.32 -16.55 9.95
CA GLU A 161 0.81 -17.64 9.11
C GLU A 161 1.80 -17.11 8.04
N ALA A 162 1.43 -16.01 7.39
CA ALA A 162 2.26 -15.37 6.38
C ALA A 162 3.58 -14.82 6.94
N VAL A 163 3.55 -14.17 8.12
CA VAL A 163 4.74 -13.68 8.83
C VAL A 163 5.72 -14.81 9.10
N ALA A 164 5.23 -15.91 9.69
CA ALA A 164 6.06 -17.06 10.01
C ALA A 164 6.66 -17.72 8.75
N TYR A 165 5.84 -17.89 7.71
CA TYR A 165 6.28 -18.54 6.47
C TYR A 165 7.31 -17.69 5.72
N ALA A 166 7.06 -16.38 5.58
CA ALA A 166 7.96 -15.46 4.86
C ALA A 166 9.38 -15.48 5.44
N ALA A 167 9.49 -15.46 6.76
CA ALA A 167 10.77 -15.52 7.46
C ALA A 167 11.51 -16.84 7.19
N ARG A 168 10.82 -17.98 7.36
CA ARG A 168 11.41 -19.31 7.10
C ARG A 168 11.80 -19.53 5.65
N ALA A 169 11.07 -18.92 4.72
CA ALA A 169 11.39 -18.98 3.30
C ALA A 169 12.49 -17.99 2.86
N GLY A 170 12.97 -17.13 3.78
CA GLY A 170 14.01 -16.13 3.52
C GLY A 170 13.61 -15.17 2.39
N LEU A 171 12.39 -14.59 2.47
CA LEU A 171 11.86 -13.71 1.42
C LEU A 171 12.39 -12.27 1.60
N ASP A 172 13.65 -12.05 1.31
CA ASP A 172 14.34 -10.77 1.49
C ASP A 172 13.94 -9.67 0.48
N ARG A 173 13.05 -9.98 -0.46
CA ARG A 173 12.42 -9.01 -1.36
C ARG A 173 10.98 -8.68 -0.98
N LEU A 174 10.50 -9.25 0.12
CA LEU A 174 9.19 -8.94 0.69
C LEU A 174 9.32 -7.85 1.76
N ASN A 175 8.51 -6.80 1.61
CA ASN A 175 8.45 -5.66 2.51
C ASN A 175 7.02 -5.43 2.95
N ALA A 176 6.77 -5.46 4.25
CA ALA A 176 5.49 -5.07 4.83
C ALA A 176 5.59 -3.65 5.41
N VAL A 177 4.58 -2.85 5.17
CA VAL A 177 4.38 -1.54 5.80
C VAL A 177 3.10 -1.62 6.61
N VAL A 178 3.19 -1.41 7.90
CA VAL A 178 2.01 -1.30 8.77
C VAL A 178 1.82 0.15 9.12
N VAL A 179 0.68 0.72 8.73
CA VAL A 179 0.28 2.05 9.18
C VAL A 179 -0.41 1.88 10.53
N ASP A 180 0.25 2.37 11.56
CA ASP A 180 -0.23 2.31 12.94
C ASP A 180 -0.88 3.64 13.32
N ASN A 181 -2.22 3.67 13.23
CA ASN A 181 -3.04 4.81 13.66
C ASN A 181 -3.71 4.56 15.01
N HIS A 182 -3.24 3.55 15.75
CA HIS A 182 -3.76 3.16 17.05
C HIS A 182 -5.24 2.77 17.05
N SER A 183 -5.75 2.28 15.90
CA SER A 183 -7.15 1.85 15.76
C SER A 183 -7.37 0.37 16.10
N ALA A 184 -6.32 -0.41 16.29
CA ALA A 184 -6.42 -1.82 16.67
C ALA A 184 -7.12 -1.95 18.04
N THR A 185 -8.16 -2.80 18.10
CA THR A 185 -8.99 -2.95 19.30
C THR A 185 -8.48 -4.00 20.26
N GLN A 186 -7.76 -5.01 19.77
CA GLN A 186 -7.26 -6.12 20.61
C GLN A 186 -5.83 -5.87 21.10
N GLY A 187 -5.01 -5.24 20.27
CA GLY A 187 -3.61 -4.96 20.58
C GLY A 187 -2.76 -6.23 20.73
N TRP A 188 -1.47 -6.04 20.86
CA TRP A 188 -0.50 -7.13 21.02
C TRP A 188 0.38 -6.87 22.24
N PRO A 189 0.55 -7.84 23.14
CA PRO A 189 1.50 -7.72 24.25
C PRO A 189 2.91 -7.43 23.71
N GLY A 190 3.47 -6.29 24.13
CA GLY A 190 4.78 -5.83 23.66
C GLY A 190 4.79 -5.14 22.29
N GLY A 191 3.60 -4.83 21.76
CA GLY A 191 3.45 -4.15 20.47
C GLY A 191 3.45 -5.10 19.27
N LEU A 192 2.99 -4.56 18.14
CA LEU A 192 2.87 -5.29 16.88
C LEU A 192 4.20 -5.91 16.43
N GLU A 193 5.29 -5.19 16.62
CA GLU A 193 6.64 -5.59 16.21
C GLU A 193 7.11 -6.89 16.85
N THR A 194 6.65 -7.20 18.07
CA THR A 194 7.09 -8.42 18.77
C THR A 194 6.76 -9.69 18.00
N ARG A 195 5.66 -9.68 17.26
CA ARG A 195 5.25 -10.82 16.44
C ARG A 195 6.21 -11.06 15.29
N PHE A 196 6.60 -10.00 14.60
CA PHE A 196 7.57 -10.08 13.51
C PHE A 196 8.97 -10.38 14.00
N ALA A 197 9.36 -9.78 15.15
CA ALA A 197 10.66 -10.04 15.77
C ALA A 197 10.84 -11.50 16.15
N ALA A 198 9.81 -12.15 16.69
CA ALA A 198 9.83 -13.56 17.06
C ALA A 198 10.10 -14.48 15.85
N GLU A 199 9.69 -14.08 14.65
CA GLU A 199 9.93 -14.82 13.41
C GLU A 199 11.20 -14.35 12.66
N GLY A 200 11.91 -13.32 13.16
CA GLY A 200 13.22 -12.92 12.62
C GLY A 200 13.17 -11.89 11.49
N TRP A 201 12.06 -11.15 11.31
CA TRP A 201 11.99 -10.05 10.37
C TRP A 201 12.95 -8.91 10.74
N ALA A 202 13.39 -8.14 9.74
CA ALA A 202 14.04 -6.85 9.96
C ALA A 202 12.97 -5.80 10.22
N ILE A 203 13.08 -5.07 11.33
CA ILE A 203 11.99 -4.22 11.81
C ILE A 203 12.49 -2.80 12.04
N GLN A 204 11.68 -1.84 11.61
CA GLN A 204 11.82 -0.44 11.95
C GLN A 204 10.46 0.15 12.32
N ARG A 205 10.43 0.99 13.38
CA ARG A 205 9.29 1.87 13.69
C ARG A 205 9.75 3.31 13.48
N VAL A 206 8.95 4.07 12.74
CA VAL A 206 9.30 5.44 12.35
C VAL A 206 8.08 6.35 12.45
N ASP A 207 8.31 7.65 12.51
CA ASP A 207 7.25 8.64 12.31
C ASP A 207 6.70 8.49 10.88
N GLY A 208 5.43 8.10 10.79
CA GLY A 208 4.72 7.86 9.53
C GLY A 208 4.34 9.14 8.78
N ARG A 209 4.70 10.31 9.31
CA ARG A 209 4.48 11.62 8.68
C ARG A 209 5.78 12.28 8.19
N ASP A 210 6.93 11.77 8.60
CA ASP A 210 8.24 12.24 8.14
C ASP A 210 8.66 11.45 6.89
N HIS A 211 8.54 12.09 5.72
CA HIS A 211 8.84 11.47 4.43
C HIS A 211 10.30 11.04 4.29
N ASP A 212 11.25 11.79 4.85
CA ASP A 212 12.67 11.44 4.77
C ASP A 212 13.01 10.25 5.65
N THR A 213 12.37 10.15 6.81
CA THR A 213 12.48 9.00 7.70
C THR A 213 11.82 7.75 7.11
N LEU A 214 10.63 7.90 6.50
CA LEU A 214 9.97 6.82 5.77
C LEU A 214 10.84 6.31 4.62
N GLU A 215 11.40 7.18 3.78
CA GLU A 215 12.27 6.79 2.67
C GLU A 215 13.49 6.01 3.15
N LYS A 216 14.15 6.50 4.21
CA LYS A 216 15.30 5.79 4.81
C LYS A 216 14.93 4.40 5.32
N ALA A 217 13.76 4.29 5.97
CA ALA A 217 13.27 3.00 6.48
C ALA A 217 12.92 2.05 5.33
N PHE A 218 12.24 2.51 4.28
CA PHE A 218 11.85 1.70 3.14
C PHE A 218 13.05 1.25 2.30
N THR A 219 14.13 2.00 2.30
CA THR A 219 15.34 1.66 1.52
C THR A 219 16.42 0.96 2.33
N ALA A 220 16.23 0.77 3.63
CA ALA A 220 17.19 0.10 4.49
C ALA A 220 17.39 -1.36 4.09
N PRO A 221 18.64 -1.84 3.99
CA PRO A 221 18.91 -3.20 3.57
C PRO A 221 18.56 -4.22 4.65
N HIS A 222 17.96 -5.34 4.24
CA HIS A 222 17.61 -6.47 5.13
C HIS A 222 17.94 -7.83 4.51
N PRO A 223 19.21 -8.10 4.18
CA PRO A 223 19.59 -9.28 3.42
C PRO A 223 19.19 -10.58 4.13
N GLY A 224 18.63 -11.51 3.34
CA GLY A 224 18.26 -12.86 3.80
C GLY A 224 16.98 -12.94 4.65
N ARG A 225 16.29 -11.85 4.89
CA ARG A 225 15.05 -11.83 5.70
C ARG A 225 14.06 -10.77 5.20
N PRO A 226 12.75 -10.96 5.39
CA PRO A 226 11.76 -9.97 5.01
C PRO A 226 11.86 -8.71 5.91
N GLY A 227 11.39 -7.57 5.36
CA GLY A 227 11.39 -6.28 6.05
C GLY A 227 10.00 -5.87 6.54
N LEU A 228 9.96 -5.24 7.73
CA LEU A 228 8.79 -4.56 8.28
C LEU A 228 9.14 -3.11 8.58
N VAL A 229 8.31 -2.20 8.11
CA VAL A 229 8.29 -0.82 8.60
C VAL A 229 6.94 -0.54 9.25
N VAL A 230 6.95 -0.14 10.50
CA VAL A 230 5.77 0.37 11.20
C VAL A 230 5.81 1.89 11.10
N ALA A 231 4.90 2.44 10.32
CA ALA A 231 4.69 3.88 10.15
C ALA A 231 3.70 4.36 11.21
N ASP A 232 4.19 4.94 12.30
CA ASP A 232 3.38 5.48 13.38
C ASP A 232 2.81 6.84 12.96
N VAL A 233 1.51 6.93 12.83
CA VAL A 233 0.83 8.17 12.40
C VAL A 233 0.07 8.86 13.52
N GLY A 234 0.15 8.33 14.75
CA GLY A 234 -0.59 8.82 15.92
C GLY A 234 -2.10 8.61 15.82
N ALA A 235 -2.81 8.80 16.92
CA ALA A 235 -4.27 8.82 16.90
C ALA A 235 -4.79 10.11 16.28
N ALA A 236 -5.91 10.03 15.54
CA ALA A 236 -6.52 11.19 14.86
C ALA A 236 -6.93 12.36 15.79
N ALA A 237 -7.04 12.10 17.10
CA ALA A 237 -7.44 13.08 18.12
C ALA A 237 -6.34 14.07 18.54
N ASP A 238 -5.09 13.87 18.11
CA ASP A 238 -3.96 14.69 18.53
C ASP A 238 -3.58 15.80 17.50
N ARG A 239 -4.54 16.21 16.64
CA ARG A 239 -4.32 17.24 15.60
C ARG A 239 -5.29 18.38 15.66
#